data_93d9bb116271d70227d92bd710891c23
#
_entry.id   93d9bb116271d70227d92bd710891c23
#
_cell.length_a   1.000
_cell.length_b   1.000
_cell.length_c   1.000
_cell.angle_alpha   90.00
_cell.angle_beta   90.00
_cell.angle_gamma   90.00
#
_symmetry.space_group_name_H-M   'P 1'
#
loop_
_entity.id
_entity.type
_entity.pdbx_description
1 polymer ?
#
loop_
_entity_poly.entity_id
_entity_poly.type
_entity_poly.pdbx_seq_one_letter_code
_entity_poly.pdbx_strand_id
1 'polypeptide(L)'
;MSEQIAQRSSEWYEKRRGKFTSSRINDLMGIKGLGKTGETYAFELAVDIVEGWDEDDTFMSYDMKMGVEMEPYAFQKFKQLKSVEFLEVTDCGFFALNDNTGGSPDGLVSDNSVLEIKCPKPNKLFRLVCDGIIDQVYIDQMQHQMWVTGSKQAYFFNYCMRNGDEKWHEIVVPRDQSRIDLIKLRIDEATVIRDNFVKVLKANKQY
;
A
#
# COMPACT_ATOMS: atom_id res chain seq x y z
N MET A 1 -17.47 -14.97 -8.94
CA MET A 1 -17.08 -13.54 -8.86
C MET A 1 -16.94 -13.28 -7.37
N SER A 2 -15.73 -13.05 -6.85
CA SER A 2 -15.54 -12.64 -5.45
C SER A 2 -16.13 -11.26 -5.28
N GLU A 3 -17.02 -11.07 -4.29
CA GLU A 3 -17.53 -9.76 -3.93
C GLU A 3 -16.35 -8.81 -3.69
N GLN A 4 -16.39 -7.67 -4.39
CA GLN A 4 -15.36 -6.65 -4.32
C GLN A 4 -15.56 -5.89 -3.00
N ILE A 5 -14.66 -6.10 -2.04
CA ILE A 5 -14.75 -5.47 -0.72
C ILE A 5 -14.26 -4.05 -0.84
N ALA A 6 -15.12 -3.10 -0.51
CA ALA A 6 -14.78 -1.69 -0.51
C ALA A 6 -13.60 -1.40 0.45
N GLN A 7 -12.61 -0.67 -0.01
CA GLN A 7 -11.51 -0.19 0.84
C GLN A 7 -12.06 0.62 2.02
N ARG A 8 -11.43 0.47 3.19
CA ARG A 8 -11.81 1.13 4.46
C ARG A 8 -13.15 0.67 5.06
N SER A 9 -13.77 -0.40 4.54
CA SER A 9 -14.89 -1.07 5.21
C SER A 9 -14.39 -1.94 6.38
N SER A 10 -15.28 -2.26 7.34
CA SER A 10 -14.94 -3.19 8.44
C SER A 10 -14.42 -4.53 7.93
N GLU A 11 -15.01 -5.06 6.87
CA GLU A 11 -14.57 -6.31 6.24
C GLU A 11 -13.17 -6.18 5.62
N TRP A 12 -12.84 -5.02 5.06
CA TRP A 12 -11.51 -4.74 4.53
C TRP A 12 -10.45 -4.73 5.65
N TYR A 13 -10.76 -4.14 6.83
CA TYR A 13 -9.87 -4.16 7.99
C TYR A 13 -9.70 -5.58 8.53
N GLU A 14 -10.77 -6.36 8.65
CA GLU A 14 -10.68 -7.76 9.10
C GLU A 14 -9.80 -8.62 8.17
N LYS A 15 -9.88 -8.44 6.85
CA LYS A 15 -9.00 -9.16 5.91
C LYS A 15 -7.54 -8.77 6.02
N ARG A 16 -7.25 -7.58 6.50
CA ARG A 16 -5.88 -7.06 6.70
C ARG A 16 -5.30 -7.46 8.04
N ARG A 17 -6.15 -7.89 8.97
CA ARG A 17 -5.79 -8.16 10.35
C ARG A 17 -4.56 -9.05 10.47
N GLY A 18 -3.56 -8.56 11.21
CA GLY A 18 -2.30 -9.24 11.45
C GLY A 18 -1.39 -9.41 10.23
N LYS A 19 -1.71 -8.83 9.07
CA LYS A 19 -0.94 -8.98 7.83
C LYS A 19 -0.03 -7.79 7.57
N PHE A 20 1.18 -8.08 7.12
CA PHE A 20 2.07 -7.07 6.55
C PHE A 20 1.50 -6.57 5.23
N THR A 21 1.26 -5.25 5.12
CA THR A 21 0.54 -4.66 3.98
C THR A 21 1.42 -3.72 3.17
N SER A 22 1.09 -3.54 1.89
CA SER A 22 1.90 -2.78 0.94
C SER A 22 2.23 -1.36 1.40
N SER A 23 1.27 -0.67 2.01
CA SER A 23 1.44 0.73 2.44
C SER A 23 2.47 0.91 3.57
N ARG A 24 2.79 -0.17 4.30
CA ARG A 24 3.77 -0.16 5.40
C ARG A 24 4.97 -1.08 5.17
N ILE A 25 5.09 -1.66 3.98
CA ILE A 25 6.17 -2.60 3.70
C ILE A 25 7.56 -1.97 3.86
N ASN A 26 7.70 -0.69 3.61
CA ASN A 26 8.95 0.04 3.79
C ASN A 26 9.43 0.06 5.26
N ASP A 27 8.52 -0.08 6.25
CA ASP A 27 8.87 -0.21 7.67
C ASP A 27 9.76 -1.43 7.94
N LEU A 28 9.68 -2.46 7.09
CA LEU A 28 10.49 -3.68 7.16
C LEU A 28 11.84 -3.54 6.44
N MET A 29 12.04 -2.49 5.63
CA MET A 29 13.15 -2.37 4.68
C MET A 29 14.35 -1.60 5.28
N GLY A 30 14.73 -1.91 6.51
CA GLY A 30 15.91 -1.31 7.13
C GLY A 30 17.23 -1.70 6.45
N ILE A 31 18.25 -0.85 6.55
CA ILE A 31 19.54 -1.01 5.83
C ILE A 31 20.26 -2.31 6.21
N LYS A 32 20.20 -2.70 7.49
CA LYS A 32 20.90 -3.90 8.03
C LYS A 32 19.94 -5.01 8.49
N GLY A 33 18.71 -5.01 8.03
CA GLY A 33 17.67 -5.93 8.49
C GLY A 33 16.39 -5.17 8.81
N LEU A 34 15.50 -5.76 9.60
CA LEU A 34 14.22 -5.12 9.97
C LEU A 34 14.40 -3.80 10.73
N GLY A 35 15.40 -3.75 11.61
CA GLY A 35 15.59 -2.62 12.50
C GLY A 35 14.43 -2.43 13.48
N LYS A 36 14.51 -1.37 14.28
CA LYS A 36 13.50 -1.09 15.32
C LYS A 36 12.11 -0.80 14.74
N THR A 37 12.04 -0.14 13.60
CA THR A 37 10.76 0.17 12.93
C THR A 37 10.02 -1.11 12.51
N GLY A 38 10.75 -2.07 11.93
CA GLY A 38 10.17 -3.36 11.55
C GLY A 38 9.72 -4.20 12.75
N GLU A 39 10.50 -4.19 13.84
CA GLU A 39 10.10 -4.83 15.11
C GLU A 39 8.82 -4.20 15.68
N THR A 40 8.74 -2.85 15.68
CA THR A 40 7.54 -2.12 16.13
C THR A 40 6.33 -2.49 15.28
N TYR A 41 6.47 -2.52 13.95
CA TYR A 41 5.38 -2.93 13.08
C TYR A 41 4.93 -4.38 13.34
N ALA A 42 5.87 -5.31 13.54
CA ALA A 42 5.55 -6.69 13.89
C ALA A 42 4.81 -6.79 15.23
N PHE A 43 5.20 -5.97 16.23
CA PHE A 43 4.52 -5.90 17.52
C PHE A 43 3.08 -5.35 17.38
N GLU A 44 2.88 -4.26 16.65
CA GLU A 44 1.54 -3.69 16.38
C GLU A 44 0.61 -4.73 15.74
N LEU A 45 1.11 -5.49 14.76
CA LEU A 45 0.34 -6.58 14.16
C LEU A 45 0.05 -7.73 15.13
N ALA A 46 0.94 -7.99 16.10
CA ALA A 46 0.67 -8.99 17.14
C ALA A 46 -0.45 -8.53 18.08
N VAL A 47 -0.48 -7.25 18.44
CA VAL A 47 -1.57 -6.65 19.23
C VAL A 47 -2.89 -6.72 18.43
N ASP A 48 -2.90 -6.34 17.17
CA ASP A 48 -4.05 -6.43 16.28
C ASP A 48 -4.61 -7.87 16.20
N ILE A 49 -3.76 -8.89 16.15
CA ILE A 49 -4.19 -10.31 16.18
C ILE A 49 -4.87 -10.69 17.51
N VAL A 50 -4.38 -10.19 18.63
CA VAL A 50 -4.83 -10.62 19.97
C VAL A 50 -6.05 -9.82 20.43
N GLU A 51 -6.03 -8.50 20.28
CA GLU A 51 -7.04 -7.57 20.79
C GLU A 51 -8.07 -7.16 19.72
N GLY A 52 -7.71 -7.25 18.45
CA GLY A 52 -8.51 -6.76 17.34
C GLY A 52 -8.15 -5.33 16.94
N TRP A 53 -8.80 -4.86 15.89
CA TRP A 53 -8.63 -3.50 15.38
C TRP A 53 -9.51 -2.52 16.18
N ASP A 54 -8.91 -1.39 16.56
CA ASP A 54 -9.61 -0.28 17.21
C ASP A 54 -9.76 0.89 16.25
N GLU A 55 -11.00 1.37 16.04
CA GLU A 55 -11.29 2.52 15.18
C GLU A 55 -10.60 3.81 15.68
N ASP A 56 -10.43 3.94 17.00
CA ASP A 56 -9.83 5.12 17.62
C ASP A 56 -8.31 5.23 17.38
N ASP A 57 -7.65 4.15 16.97
CA ASP A 57 -6.22 4.12 16.63
C ASP A 57 -5.90 4.70 15.23
N THR A 58 -6.90 5.12 14.46
CA THR A 58 -6.70 5.67 13.11
C THR A 58 -6.41 7.17 13.13
N PHE A 59 -5.17 7.54 13.45
CA PHE A 59 -4.74 8.93 13.26
C PHE A 59 -4.61 9.28 11.78
N MET A 60 -5.39 10.27 11.33
CA MET A 60 -5.29 10.84 9.99
C MET A 60 -4.84 12.30 10.05
N SER A 61 -3.65 12.59 9.53
CA SER A 61 -3.20 13.98 9.35
C SER A 61 -4.08 14.73 8.33
N TYR A 62 -4.04 16.07 8.36
CA TYR A 62 -4.75 16.89 7.37
C TYR A 62 -4.38 16.51 5.93
N ASP A 63 -3.08 16.30 5.66
CA ASP A 63 -2.61 15.91 4.32
C ASP A 63 -3.14 14.53 3.90
N MET A 64 -3.26 13.58 4.84
CA MET A 64 -3.86 12.27 4.57
C MET A 64 -5.35 12.39 4.23
N LYS A 65 -6.11 13.21 4.98
CA LYS A 65 -7.53 13.47 4.70
C LYS A 65 -7.73 14.06 3.31
N MET A 66 -6.95 15.09 2.96
CA MET A 66 -6.97 15.68 1.63
C MET A 66 -6.62 14.66 0.54
N GLY A 67 -5.65 13.76 0.79
CA GLY A 67 -5.32 12.68 -0.14
C GLY A 67 -6.53 11.77 -0.41
N VAL A 68 -7.21 11.35 0.65
CA VAL A 68 -8.42 10.51 0.55
C VAL A 68 -9.54 11.20 -0.23
N GLU A 69 -9.76 12.50 0.01
CA GLU A 69 -10.79 13.28 -0.68
C GLU A 69 -10.48 13.44 -2.19
N MET A 70 -9.20 13.52 -2.54
CA MET A 70 -8.78 13.72 -3.94
C MET A 70 -8.64 12.42 -4.72
N GLU A 71 -8.46 11.28 -4.06
CA GLU A 71 -8.24 9.96 -4.68
C GLU A 71 -9.31 9.56 -5.72
N PRO A 72 -10.64 9.76 -5.48
CA PRO A 72 -11.66 9.46 -6.50
C PRO A 72 -11.52 10.29 -7.78
N TYR A 73 -11.13 11.55 -7.67
CA TYR A 73 -10.91 12.42 -8.83
C TYR A 73 -9.67 11.96 -9.61
N ALA A 74 -8.60 11.62 -8.91
CA ALA A 74 -7.39 11.07 -9.49
C ALA A 74 -7.66 9.75 -10.23
N PHE A 75 -8.44 8.84 -9.62
CA PHE A 75 -8.84 7.57 -10.23
C PHE A 75 -9.65 7.79 -11.52
N GLN A 76 -10.64 8.67 -11.50
CA GLN A 76 -11.42 8.99 -12.69
C GLN A 76 -10.54 9.63 -13.78
N LYS A 77 -9.63 10.52 -13.41
CA LYS A 77 -8.68 11.11 -14.36
C LYS A 77 -7.81 10.06 -15.01
N PHE A 78 -7.22 9.16 -14.22
CA PHE A 78 -6.40 8.07 -14.74
C PHE A 78 -7.20 7.16 -15.67
N LYS A 79 -8.43 6.78 -15.27
CA LYS A 79 -9.33 5.98 -16.09
C LYS A 79 -9.64 6.63 -17.43
N GLN A 80 -9.88 7.95 -17.46
CA GLN A 80 -10.08 8.71 -18.71
C GLN A 80 -8.84 8.66 -19.62
N LEU A 81 -7.65 8.84 -19.05
CA LEU A 81 -6.40 8.80 -19.81
C LEU A 81 -6.18 7.40 -20.42
N LYS A 82 -6.36 6.35 -19.62
CA LYS A 82 -6.15 4.96 -20.09
C LYS A 82 -7.22 4.49 -21.08
N SER A 83 -8.41 5.03 -21.04
CA SER A 83 -9.46 4.71 -22.05
C SER A 83 -9.07 5.13 -23.46
N VAL A 84 -8.29 6.19 -23.62
CA VAL A 84 -7.74 6.62 -24.92
C VAL A 84 -6.70 5.62 -25.45
N GLU A 85 -6.02 4.93 -24.53
CA GLU A 85 -5.05 3.85 -24.83
C GLU A 85 -5.74 2.48 -25.00
N PHE A 86 -7.08 2.41 -24.96
CA PHE A 86 -7.88 1.19 -24.97
C PHE A 86 -7.59 0.25 -23.78
N LEU A 87 -7.15 0.80 -22.66
CA LEU A 87 -6.94 0.07 -21.44
C LEU A 87 -8.10 0.25 -20.47
N GLU A 88 -8.56 -0.86 -19.89
CA GLU A 88 -9.58 -0.86 -18.85
C GLU A 88 -8.93 -0.73 -17.49
N VAL A 89 -9.48 0.14 -16.65
CA VAL A 89 -9.03 0.34 -15.25
C VAL A 89 -10.20 -0.02 -14.34
N THR A 90 -9.96 -0.96 -13.44
CA THR A 90 -10.94 -1.43 -12.46
C THR A 90 -10.48 -1.12 -11.05
N ASP A 91 -11.41 -0.67 -10.22
CA ASP A 91 -11.22 -0.62 -8.77
C ASP A 91 -10.99 -2.02 -8.22
N CYS A 92 -10.26 -2.13 -7.11
CA CYS A 92 -9.99 -3.42 -6.50
C CYS A 92 -9.91 -3.31 -4.97
N GLY A 93 -10.24 -4.42 -4.32
CA GLY A 93 -10.20 -4.52 -2.88
C GLY A 93 -8.85 -5.01 -2.35
N PHE A 94 -8.89 -5.76 -1.26
CA PHE A 94 -7.72 -6.35 -0.64
C PHE A 94 -7.40 -7.73 -1.21
N PHE A 95 -6.19 -7.91 -1.68
CA PHE A 95 -5.62 -9.19 -2.12
C PHE A 95 -4.83 -9.81 -0.96
N ALA A 96 -5.36 -10.85 -0.35
CA ALA A 96 -4.60 -11.68 0.57
C ALA A 96 -3.73 -12.65 -0.24
N LEU A 97 -2.41 -12.53 -0.16
CA LEU A 97 -1.51 -13.48 -0.80
C LEU A 97 -1.42 -14.77 0.02
N ASN A 98 -1.34 -14.63 1.35
CA ASN A 98 -1.32 -15.71 2.34
C ASN A 98 -1.77 -15.16 3.71
N ASP A 99 -1.56 -15.94 4.78
CA ASP A 99 -1.93 -15.53 6.14
C ASP A 99 -1.08 -14.39 6.68
N ASN A 100 0.10 -14.15 6.13
CA ASN A 100 1.06 -13.17 6.65
C ASN A 100 1.05 -11.85 5.89
N THR A 101 0.61 -11.82 4.63
CA THR A 101 0.74 -10.62 3.81
C THR A 101 -0.34 -10.48 2.75
N GLY A 102 -0.60 -9.23 2.39
CA GLY A 102 -1.52 -8.86 1.33
C GLY A 102 -1.42 -7.37 0.99
N GLY A 103 -2.15 -6.94 -0.02
CA GLY A 103 -2.10 -5.57 -0.50
C GLY A 103 -3.41 -5.09 -1.12
N SER A 104 -3.62 -3.78 -1.11
CA SER A 104 -4.72 -3.12 -1.80
C SER A 104 -4.11 -2.07 -2.73
N PRO A 105 -3.88 -2.39 -4.00
CA PRO A 105 -3.63 -1.35 -5.01
C PRO A 105 -4.85 -0.46 -5.16
N ASP A 106 -4.68 0.73 -5.68
CA ASP A 106 -5.80 1.64 -5.96
C ASP A 106 -6.59 1.22 -7.21
N GLY A 107 -6.01 0.34 -8.03
CA GLY A 107 -6.69 -0.27 -9.16
C GLY A 107 -5.85 -1.32 -9.89
N LEU A 108 -6.53 -2.03 -10.81
CA LEU A 108 -5.90 -2.94 -11.77
C LEU A 108 -6.14 -2.43 -13.19
N VAL A 109 -5.13 -2.59 -14.04
CA VAL A 109 -5.20 -2.22 -15.47
C VAL A 109 -5.15 -3.48 -16.32
N SER A 110 -5.92 -3.50 -17.40
CA SER A 110 -6.10 -4.68 -18.27
C SER A 110 -4.80 -5.17 -18.94
N ASP A 111 -3.74 -4.37 -18.93
CA ASP A 111 -2.40 -4.76 -19.42
C ASP A 111 -1.56 -5.53 -18.38
N ASN A 112 -2.17 -6.02 -17.31
CA ASN A 112 -1.54 -6.68 -16.18
C ASN A 112 -0.64 -5.75 -15.35
N SER A 113 -1.14 -4.56 -15.06
CA SER A 113 -0.48 -3.57 -14.19
C SER A 113 -1.32 -3.26 -12.96
N VAL A 114 -0.67 -2.85 -11.87
CA VAL A 114 -1.33 -2.21 -10.74
C VAL A 114 -1.31 -0.69 -10.90
N LEU A 115 -2.28 -0.03 -10.29
CA LEU A 115 -2.31 1.42 -10.15
C LEU A 115 -2.05 1.79 -8.69
N GLU A 116 -1.12 2.71 -8.48
CA GLU A 116 -0.88 3.38 -7.20
C GLU A 116 -1.06 4.89 -7.38
N ILE A 117 -2.03 5.46 -6.66
CA ILE A 117 -2.38 6.88 -6.71
C ILE A 117 -1.76 7.60 -5.52
N LYS A 118 -1.19 8.77 -5.79
CA LYS A 118 -0.83 9.73 -4.74
C LYS A 118 -1.38 11.11 -5.08
N CYS A 119 -1.93 11.76 -4.06
CA CYS A 119 -2.45 13.13 -4.17
C CYS A 119 -1.56 14.09 -3.35
N PRO A 120 -0.31 14.36 -3.80
CA PRO A 120 0.62 15.20 -3.09
C PRO A 120 0.26 16.68 -3.20
N LYS A 121 0.85 17.51 -2.32
CA LYS A 121 0.84 18.97 -2.51
C LYS A 121 1.50 19.32 -3.84
N PRO A 122 1.06 20.40 -4.54
CA PRO A 122 1.55 20.75 -5.88
C PRO A 122 3.08 20.80 -6.00
N ASN A 123 3.78 21.34 -5.01
CA ASN A 123 5.25 21.44 -5.07
C ASN A 123 5.94 20.07 -5.10
N LYS A 124 5.36 19.04 -4.41
CA LYS A 124 5.90 17.68 -4.49
C LYS A 124 5.67 17.05 -5.85
N LEU A 125 4.48 17.26 -6.45
CA LEU A 125 4.20 16.80 -7.81
C LEU A 125 5.19 17.44 -8.81
N PHE A 126 5.38 18.76 -8.75
CA PHE A 126 6.29 19.43 -9.68
C PHE A 126 7.74 19.01 -9.49
N ARG A 127 8.15 18.71 -8.24
CA ARG A 127 9.48 18.16 -7.99
C ARG A 127 9.64 16.79 -8.65
N LEU A 128 8.65 15.90 -8.51
CA LEU A 128 8.63 14.61 -9.19
C LEU A 128 8.72 14.75 -10.72
N VAL A 129 8.00 15.73 -11.31
CA VAL A 129 8.08 16.01 -12.75
C VAL A 129 9.49 16.44 -13.17
N CYS A 130 10.17 17.24 -12.34
CA CYS A 130 11.50 17.73 -12.65
C CYS A 130 12.61 16.68 -12.52
N ASP A 131 12.53 15.87 -11.46
CA ASP A 131 13.61 14.96 -11.08
C ASP A 131 13.38 13.53 -11.61
N GLY A 132 12.13 13.13 -11.81
CA GLY A 132 11.75 11.74 -12.11
C GLY A 132 12.05 10.76 -10.98
N ILE A 133 12.35 11.25 -9.75
CA ILE A 133 12.76 10.42 -8.62
C ILE A 133 11.55 10.09 -7.76
N ILE A 134 11.24 8.80 -7.67
CA ILE A 134 10.21 8.26 -6.79
C ILE A 134 10.84 7.92 -5.44
N ASP A 135 10.21 8.35 -4.34
CA ASP A 135 10.64 7.97 -3.00
C ASP A 135 10.62 6.44 -2.83
N GLN A 136 11.66 5.88 -2.20
CA GLN A 136 11.82 4.43 -2.06
C GLN A 136 10.62 3.77 -1.36
N VAL A 137 9.94 4.48 -0.47
CA VAL A 137 8.73 3.99 0.21
C VAL A 137 7.61 3.63 -0.79
N TYR A 138 7.44 4.39 -1.85
CA TYR A 138 6.45 4.11 -2.89
C TYR A 138 6.92 3.01 -3.86
N ILE A 139 8.21 2.95 -4.14
CA ILE A 139 8.80 1.83 -4.90
C ILE A 139 8.52 0.51 -4.18
N ASP A 140 8.82 0.44 -2.88
CA ASP A 140 8.60 -0.77 -2.08
C ASP A 140 7.12 -1.15 -2.01
N GLN A 141 6.24 -0.18 -1.86
CA GLN A 141 4.79 -0.37 -1.87
C GLN A 141 4.34 -1.00 -3.21
N MET A 142 4.75 -0.43 -4.34
CA MET A 142 4.40 -0.93 -5.67
C MET A 142 5.02 -2.29 -5.98
N GLN A 143 6.27 -2.55 -5.59
CA GLN A 143 6.90 -3.87 -5.76
C GLN A 143 6.15 -4.94 -4.97
N HIS A 144 5.73 -4.63 -3.76
CA HIS A 144 4.91 -5.53 -2.95
C HIS A 144 3.52 -5.76 -3.59
N GLN A 145 2.86 -4.73 -4.07
CA GLN A 145 1.57 -4.85 -4.78
C GLN A 145 1.71 -5.73 -6.03
N MET A 146 2.76 -5.54 -6.83
CA MET A 146 3.04 -6.36 -8.00
C MET A 146 3.31 -7.82 -7.64
N TRP A 147 3.94 -8.09 -6.49
CA TRP A 147 4.09 -9.46 -6.02
C TRP A 147 2.75 -10.08 -5.63
N VAL A 148 1.94 -9.37 -4.85
CA VAL A 148 0.65 -9.85 -4.33
C VAL A 148 -0.34 -10.13 -5.45
N THR A 149 -0.35 -9.31 -6.51
CA THR A 149 -1.29 -9.42 -7.63
C THR A 149 -0.75 -10.24 -8.81
N GLY A 150 0.56 -10.51 -8.83
CA GLY A 150 1.22 -11.12 -9.99
C GLY A 150 1.44 -10.16 -11.18
N SER A 151 1.26 -8.86 -10.97
CA SER A 151 1.39 -7.85 -12.02
C SER A 151 2.84 -7.67 -12.47
N LYS A 152 3.02 -7.22 -13.73
CA LYS A 152 4.34 -7.06 -14.36
C LYS A 152 4.94 -5.66 -14.20
N GLN A 153 4.10 -4.65 -13.92
CA GLN A 153 4.48 -3.25 -13.74
C GLN A 153 3.44 -2.53 -12.90
N ALA A 154 3.76 -1.31 -12.46
CA ALA A 154 2.87 -0.42 -11.75
C ALA A 154 2.80 0.94 -12.46
N TYR A 155 1.61 1.53 -12.51
CA TYR A 155 1.42 2.93 -12.83
C TYR A 155 1.45 3.72 -11.53
N PHE A 156 2.46 4.58 -11.36
CA PHE A 156 2.55 5.53 -10.26
C PHE A 156 1.92 6.85 -10.71
N PHE A 157 0.67 7.07 -10.34
CA PHE A 157 -0.11 8.22 -10.77
C PHE A 157 -0.23 9.26 -9.68
N ASN A 158 0.32 10.45 -9.94
CA ASN A 158 0.31 11.57 -9.01
C ASN A 158 -0.64 12.65 -9.53
N TYR A 159 -1.54 13.11 -8.65
CA TYR A 159 -2.59 14.06 -9.02
C TYR A 159 -2.77 15.13 -7.95
N CYS A 160 -2.96 16.39 -8.35
CA CYS A 160 -3.36 17.47 -7.46
C CYS A 160 -4.14 18.55 -8.20
N MET A 161 -4.84 19.39 -7.42
CA MET A 161 -5.45 20.63 -7.91
C MET A 161 -4.55 21.82 -7.61
N ARG A 162 -4.38 22.74 -8.58
CA ARG A 162 -3.71 24.02 -8.37
C ARG A 162 -4.37 25.13 -9.18
N ASN A 163 -4.79 26.19 -8.51
CA ASN A 163 -5.47 27.34 -9.12
C ASN A 163 -6.73 26.97 -9.93
N GLY A 164 -7.45 25.93 -9.48
CA GLY A 164 -8.64 25.42 -10.18
C GLY A 164 -8.33 24.42 -11.31
N ASP A 165 -7.07 24.20 -11.65
CA ASP A 165 -6.65 23.27 -12.70
C ASP A 165 -6.20 21.93 -12.13
N GLU A 166 -6.55 20.83 -12.84
CA GLU A 166 -5.99 19.50 -12.59
C GLU A 166 -4.52 19.47 -13.05
N LYS A 167 -3.66 18.90 -12.19
CA LYS A 167 -2.25 18.63 -12.51
C LYS A 167 -1.97 17.17 -12.19
N TRP A 168 -1.35 16.45 -13.11
CA TRP A 168 -1.02 15.04 -12.91
C TRP A 168 0.33 14.69 -13.54
N HIS A 169 0.91 13.61 -13.06
CA HIS A 169 2.10 13.01 -13.64
C HIS A 169 2.07 11.50 -13.41
N GLU A 170 2.42 10.75 -14.44
CA GLU A 170 2.44 9.29 -14.44
C GLU A 170 3.86 8.79 -14.68
N ILE A 171 4.28 7.82 -13.90
CA ILE A 171 5.54 7.09 -14.11
C ILE A 171 5.22 5.59 -14.11
N VAL A 172 5.71 4.88 -15.12
CA VAL A 172 5.62 3.40 -15.15
C VAL A 172 6.81 2.82 -14.41
N VAL A 173 6.52 2.02 -13.38
CA VAL A 173 7.53 1.34 -12.56
C VAL A 173 7.56 -0.13 -12.93
N PRO A 174 8.67 -0.66 -13.46
CA PRO A 174 8.79 -2.06 -13.79
C PRO A 174 8.90 -2.93 -12.53
N ARG A 175 8.51 -4.19 -12.67
CA ARG A 175 8.70 -5.19 -11.61
C ARG A 175 10.20 -5.47 -11.41
N ASP A 176 10.63 -5.37 -10.16
CA ASP A 176 12.00 -5.73 -9.73
C ASP A 176 11.93 -6.98 -8.84
N GLN A 177 12.31 -8.12 -9.41
CA GLN A 177 12.25 -9.38 -8.69
C GLN A 177 13.25 -9.42 -7.52
N SER A 178 14.41 -8.80 -7.66
CA SER A 178 15.40 -8.73 -6.57
C SER A 178 14.86 -7.96 -5.36
N ARG A 179 14.17 -6.85 -5.63
CA ARG A 179 13.51 -6.06 -4.57
C ARG A 179 12.37 -6.85 -3.91
N ILE A 180 11.57 -7.54 -4.71
CA ILE A 180 10.49 -8.41 -4.21
C ILE A 180 11.06 -9.54 -3.35
N ASP A 181 12.15 -10.17 -3.73
CA ASP A 181 12.75 -11.25 -2.95
C ASP A 181 13.30 -10.75 -1.62
N LEU A 182 13.85 -9.54 -1.58
CA LEU A 182 14.21 -8.89 -0.32
C LEU A 182 12.99 -8.58 0.56
N ILE A 183 11.89 -8.10 -0.03
CA ILE A 183 10.62 -7.86 0.69
C ILE A 183 10.11 -9.16 1.31
N LYS A 184 10.12 -10.27 0.57
CA LYS A 184 9.72 -11.60 1.08
C LYS A 184 10.54 -12.00 2.29
N LEU A 185 11.88 -11.92 2.18
CA LEU A 185 12.79 -12.23 3.28
C LEU A 185 12.45 -11.40 4.53
N ARG A 186 12.20 -10.10 4.39
CA ARG A 186 11.86 -9.22 5.51
C ARG A 186 10.50 -9.56 6.14
N ILE A 187 9.52 -9.94 5.34
CA ILE A 187 8.22 -10.40 5.83
C ILE A 187 8.39 -11.70 6.62
N ASP A 188 9.20 -12.65 6.14
CA ASP A 188 9.46 -13.90 6.85
C ASP A 188 10.14 -13.65 8.20
N GLU A 189 11.17 -12.78 8.24
CA GLU A 189 11.83 -12.37 9.48
C GLU A 189 10.84 -11.69 10.45
N ALA A 190 10.03 -10.76 9.97
CA ALA A 190 9.06 -10.03 10.77
C ALA A 190 7.90 -10.94 11.27
N THR A 191 7.52 -11.94 10.49
CA THR A 191 6.51 -12.93 10.87
C THR A 191 6.95 -13.71 12.10
N VAL A 192 8.20 -14.15 12.16
CA VAL A 192 8.73 -14.85 13.35
C VAL A 192 8.65 -13.97 14.60
N ILE A 193 8.98 -12.69 14.46
CA ILE A 193 8.92 -11.72 15.57
C ILE A 193 7.47 -11.49 16.01
N ARG A 194 6.57 -11.22 15.06
CA ARG A 194 5.12 -11.05 15.32
C ARG A 194 4.55 -12.27 16.07
N ASP A 195 4.81 -13.48 15.58
CA ASP A 195 4.24 -14.69 16.15
C ASP A 195 4.79 -15.00 17.55
N ASN A 196 6.03 -14.60 17.86
CA ASN A 196 6.57 -14.66 19.21
C ASN A 196 5.85 -13.70 20.14
N PHE A 197 5.58 -12.45 19.71
CA PHE A 197 4.79 -11.51 20.51
C PHE A 197 3.35 -12.02 20.73
N VAL A 198 2.71 -12.58 19.70
CA VAL A 198 1.37 -13.20 19.84
C VAL A 198 1.37 -14.28 20.92
N LYS A 199 2.38 -15.16 20.97
CA LYS A 199 2.50 -16.20 22.00
C LYS A 199 2.63 -15.59 23.39
N VAL A 200 3.47 -14.56 23.55
CA VAL A 200 3.68 -13.88 24.84
C VAL A 200 2.40 -13.18 25.29
N LEU A 201 1.75 -12.42 24.40
CA LEU A 201 0.49 -11.73 24.70
C LEU A 201 -0.62 -12.72 25.11
N LYS A 202 -0.80 -13.82 24.36
CA LYS A 202 -1.80 -14.84 24.69
C LYS A 202 -1.52 -15.58 26.01
N ALA A 203 -0.24 -15.76 26.39
CA ALA A 203 0.15 -16.39 27.64
C ALA A 203 -0.10 -15.50 28.87
N ASN A 204 -0.08 -14.19 28.72
CA ASN A 204 -0.18 -13.19 29.79
C ASN A 204 -1.54 -12.48 29.79
N LYS A 205 -2.63 -13.18 29.63
CA LYS A 205 -4.02 -12.65 29.54
C LYS A 205 -4.54 -11.87 30.77
N GLN A 206 -3.67 -11.34 31.62
CA GLN A 206 -4.05 -10.61 32.85
C GLN A 206 -3.63 -9.13 32.84
N TYR A 207 -3.36 -8.55 31.69
CA TYR A 207 -3.11 -7.13 31.55
C TYR A 207 -4.36 -6.38 31.11
#